data_8421f36ff31cdabd599839903c6cab7b
#
_entry.id   8421f36ff31cdabd599839903c6cab7b
#
_cell.length_a   1.000
_cell.length_b   1.000
_cell.length_c   1.000
_cell.angle_alpha   90.00
_cell.angle_beta   90.00
_cell.angle_gamma   90.00
#
_symmetry.space_group_name_H-M   'P 1'
#
loop_
_entity.id
_entity.type
_entity.pdbx_description
1 polymer ?
#
loop_
_entity_poly.entity_id
_entity_poly.type
_entity_poly.pdbx_seq_one_letter_code
_entity_poly.pdbx_strand_id
1 'polypeptide(L)'
;SGISAEGNINMLTQLIQHQKVVLGEPLEVSGEITSVDPVPRGHRISTSVWFRNISGEAMISVHRVSLKPDLSLKAERGAGDRPEPVVPDVGALRRARTYQLTPESTKAYSREGNAIHYELEAAQKAGFRAPIIGGGQGVHFLTAEIWEQGIASLDFSVYFRRPLLWDQSLWLGVDPHLQSMAL
;
A
#
# COMPACT_ATOMS: atom_id res chain seq x y z
N SER A 1 15.59 -20.30 3.72
CA SER A 1 14.35 -20.31 2.92
C SER A 1 13.64 -18.98 3.12
N GLY A 2 13.53 -18.19 2.04
CA GLY A 2 12.86 -16.90 2.12
C GLY A 2 11.37 -17.05 2.41
N ILE A 3 10.80 -16.11 3.18
CA ILE A 3 9.36 -16.02 3.39
C ILE A 3 8.74 -15.55 2.07
N SER A 4 7.86 -16.39 1.46
CA SER A 4 7.14 -16.01 0.25
C SER A 4 6.23 -14.81 0.54
N ALA A 5 6.27 -13.79 -0.33
CA ALA A 5 5.36 -12.65 -0.27
C ALA A 5 3.95 -12.96 -0.79
N GLU A 6 3.77 -14.12 -1.42
CA GLU A 6 2.48 -14.55 -1.96
C GLU A 6 1.41 -14.64 -0.86
N GLY A 7 0.27 -14.03 -1.12
CA GLY A 7 -0.85 -13.98 -0.18
C GLY A 7 -0.69 -13.00 0.99
N ASN A 8 0.41 -12.23 1.04
CA ASN A 8 0.56 -11.18 2.04
C ASN A 8 -0.42 -10.04 1.79
N ILE A 9 -1.01 -9.54 2.87
CA ILE A 9 -1.94 -8.40 2.85
C ILE A 9 -1.21 -7.18 3.40
N ASN A 10 -1.08 -6.12 2.61
CA ASN A 10 -0.52 -4.86 3.09
C ASN A 10 -1.41 -4.24 4.17
N MET A 11 -0.81 -3.79 5.26
CA MET A 11 -1.48 -3.10 6.36
C MET A 11 -1.05 -1.64 6.45
N LEU A 12 0.25 -1.39 6.29
CA LEU A 12 0.87 -0.07 6.32
C LEU A 12 2.02 -0.02 5.32
N THR A 13 2.14 1.10 4.64
CA THR A 13 3.37 1.49 3.94
C THR A 13 3.71 2.92 4.34
N GLN A 14 4.88 3.13 4.93
CA GLN A 14 5.46 4.46 5.13
C GLN A 14 6.56 4.66 4.09
N LEU A 15 6.53 5.80 3.43
CA LEU A 15 7.53 6.22 2.46
C LEU A 15 8.11 7.56 2.90
N ILE A 16 9.41 7.63 3.07
CA ILE A 16 10.14 8.86 3.40
C ILE A 16 11.06 9.19 2.24
N GLN A 17 10.84 10.32 1.61
CA GLN A 17 11.76 10.88 0.62
C GLN A 17 12.71 11.85 1.33
N HIS A 18 13.96 11.43 1.48
CA HIS A 18 14.99 12.21 2.18
C HIS A 18 15.60 13.30 1.29
N GLN A 19 15.71 13.01 -0.02
CA GLN A 19 16.28 13.89 -1.01
C GLN A 19 15.55 13.79 -2.34
N LYS A 20 15.71 14.78 -3.19
CA LYS A 20 15.15 14.76 -4.54
C LYS A 20 15.80 13.65 -5.36
N VAL A 21 14.97 12.78 -5.93
CA VAL A 21 15.41 11.74 -6.86
C VAL A 21 15.29 12.25 -8.28
N VAL A 22 16.30 12.00 -9.09
CA VAL A 22 16.35 12.40 -10.50
C VAL A 22 16.11 11.17 -11.38
N LEU A 23 15.28 11.32 -12.38
CA LEU A 23 14.99 10.25 -13.33
C LEU A 23 16.26 9.81 -14.07
N GLY A 24 16.52 8.50 -14.08
CA GLY A 24 17.71 7.91 -14.72
C GLY A 24 18.93 7.83 -13.82
N GLU A 25 18.89 8.37 -12.61
CA GLU A 25 19.95 8.20 -11.63
C GLU A 25 19.92 6.77 -11.06
N PRO A 26 21.06 6.04 -11.06
CA PRO A 26 21.12 4.71 -10.51
C PRO A 26 21.00 4.74 -8.98
N LEU A 27 20.17 3.83 -8.42
CA LEU A 27 20.03 3.66 -6.99
C LEU A 27 20.38 2.24 -6.58
N GLU A 28 21.12 2.10 -5.50
CA GLU A 28 21.33 0.83 -4.82
C GLU A 28 20.11 0.55 -3.92
N VAL A 29 19.54 -0.66 -4.04
CA VAL A 29 18.38 -1.08 -3.25
C VAL A 29 18.81 -2.16 -2.28
N SER A 30 18.55 -1.94 -1.00
CA SER A 30 18.76 -2.91 0.07
C SER A 30 17.52 -2.98 0.96
N GLY A 31 17.35 -4.09 1.67
CA GLY A 31 16.22 -4.23 2.58
C GLY A 31 16.36 -5.43 3.51
N GLU A 32 15.58 -5.40 4.58
CA GLU A 32 15.56 -6.45 5.58
C GLU A 32 14.16 -6.67 6.15
N ILE A 33 13.92 -7.85 6.68
CA ILE A 33 12.77 -8.14 7.54
C ILE A 33 13.16 -7.72 8.96
N THR A 34 12.49 -6.70 9.49
CA THR A 34 12.80 -6.15 10.82
C THR A 34 12.08 -6.87 11.96
N SER A 35 10.89 -7.44 11.69
CA SER A 35 10.21 -8.31 12.65
C SER A 35 9.25 -9.30 11.97
N VAL A 36 8.98 -10.42 12.69
CA VAL A 36 7.92 -11.37 12.37
C VAL A 36 7.21 -11.72 13.67
N ASP A 37 6.03 -11.17 13.89
CA ASP A 37 5.28 -11.28 15.13
C ASP A 37 4.03 -12.14 14.93
N PRO A 38 3.74 -13.11 15.81
CA PRO A 38 2.49 -13.85 15.79
C PRO A 38 1.33 -12.90 16.14
N VAL A 39 0.22 -13.01 15.40
CA VAL A 39 -1.02 -12.27 15.63
C VAL A 39 -2.21 -13.22 15.48
N PRO A 40 -3.42 -12.88 15.98
CA PRO A 40 -4.57 -13.81 15.95
C PRO A 40 -4.92 -14.38 14.58
N ARG A 41 -4.52 -13.73 13.47
CA ARG A 41 -4.84 -14.13 12.09
C ARG A 41 -3.63 -14.64 11.30
N GLY A 42 -2.48 -14.85 11.92
CA GLY A 42 -1.27 -15.30 11.25
C GLY A 42 -0.01 -14.61 11.78
N HIS A 43 0.79 -14.04 10.90
CA HIS A 43 2.01 -13.33 11.26
C HIS A 43 2.01 -11.92 10.70
N ARG A 44 2.34 -10.95 11.55
CA ARG A 44 2.64 -9.59 11.14
C ARG A 44 4.12 -9.53 10.78
N ILE A 45 4.42 -9.11 9.56
CA ILE A 45 5.77 -9.02 9.03
C ILE A 45 6.09 -7.56 8.78
N SER A 46 7.15 -7.05 9.42
CA SER A 46 7.68 -5.71 9.17
C SER A 46 8.93 -5.81 8.31
N THR A 47 9.03 -4.94 7.31
CA THR A 47 10.17 -4.86 6.40
C THR A 47 10.60 -3.41 6.22
N SER A 48 11.91 -3.19 6.08
CA SER A 48 12.47 -1.89 5.69
C SER A 48 13.27 -2.04 4.41
N VAL A 49 13.13 -1.06 3.50
CA VAL A 49 13.84 -1.00 2.23
C VAL A 49 14.44 0.39 2.08
N TRP A 50 15.69 0.47 1.64
CA TRP A 50 16.40 1.70 1.40
C TRP A 50 16.85 1.79 -0.05
N PHE A 51 16.65 2.96 -0.62
CA PHE A 51 17.18 3.35 -1.92
C PHE A 51 18.27 4.38 -1.67
N ARG A 52 19.50 4.05 -2.04
CA ARG A 52 20.68 4.88 -1.82
C ARG A 52 21.28 5.31 -3.15
N ASN A 53 21.83 6.52 -3.21
CA ASN A 53 22.62 6.93 -4.36
C ASN A 53 24.00 6.24 -4.36
N ILE A 54 24.79 6.47 -5.39
CA ILE A 54 26.15 5.90 -5.52
C ILE A 54 27.13 6.35 -4.42
N SER A 55 26.82 7.43 -3.71
CA SER A 55 27.59 7.90 -2.55
C SER A 55 27.14 7.26 -1.24
N GLY A 56 26.15 6.36 -1.27
CA GLY A 56 25.60 5.67 -0.10
C GLY A 56 24.58 6.49 0.69
N GLU A 57 24.20 7.69 0.25
CA GLU A 57 23.21 8.52 0.91
C GLU A 57 21.80 7.99 0.67
N ALA A 58 20.98 7.97 1.72
CA ALA A 58 19.60 7.56 1.61
C ALA A 58 18.78 8.60 0.82
N MET A 59 18.21 8.18 -0.30
CA MET A 59 17.30 8.98 -1.13
C MET A 59 15.85 8.75 -0.73
N ILE A 60 15.48 7.46 -0.59
CA ILE A 60 14.15 7.04 -0.16
C ILE A 60 14.31 5.90 0.84
N SER A 61 13.46 5.88 1.86
CA SER A 61 13.22 4.69 2.68
C SER A 61 11.75 4.32 2.70
N VAL A 62 11.49 3.01 2.74
CA VAL A 62 10.14 2.45 2.80
C VAL A 62 10.08 1.49 3.97
N HIS A 63 9.13 1.72 4.87
CA HIS A 63 8.76 0.75 5.89
C HIS A 63 7.40 0.14 5.56
N ARG A 64 7.29 -1.18 5.58
CA ARG A 64 6.05 -1.90 5.29
C ARG A 64 5.70 -2.84 6.43
N VAL A 65 4.41 -2.86 6.75
CA VAL A 65 3.82 -3.88 7.62
C VAL A 65 2.81 -4.67 6.82
N SER A 66 2.96 -5.98 6.82
CA SER A 66 2.07 -6.92 6.11
C SER A 66 1.55 -7.97 7.06
N LEU A 67 0.37 -8.47 6.79
CA LEU A 67 -0.17 -9.68 7.41
C LEU A 67 0.08 -10.85 6.45
N LYS A 68 0.73 -11.90 6.93
CA LYS A 68 0.73 -13.23 6.33
C LYS A 68 -0.39 -14.03 7.00
N PRO A 69 -1.55 -14.22 6.35
CA PRO A 69 -2.65 -14.97 6.95
C PRO A 69 -2.28 -16.44 7.17
N ASP A 70 -2.70 -16.98 8.29
CA ASP A 70 -2.73 -18.42 8.53
C ASP A 70 -4.21 -18.88 8.54
N LEU A 71 -4.61 -19.54 7.46
CA LEU A 71 -5.98 -19.97 7.25
C LEU A 71 -6.39 -21.12 8.19
N SER A 72 -5.43 -21.76 8.88
CA SER A 72 -5.71 -22.78 9.89
C SER A 72 -6.18 -22.17 11.21
N LEU A 73 -5.89 -20.89 11.46
CA LEU A 73 -6.28 -20.19 12.68
C LEU A 73 -7.75 -19.73 12.58
N LYS A 74 -8.58 -20.19 13.50
CA LYS A 74 -9.98 -19.75 13.64
C LYS A 74 -10.02 -18.44 14.42
N ALA A 75 -9.54 -17.35 13.84
CA ALA A 75 -9.66 -16.06 14.48
C ALA A 75 -11.07 -15.47 14.26
N GLU A 76 -11.66 -14.95 15.33
CA GLU A 76 -12.94 -14.22 15.24
C GLU A 76 -12.79 -13.00 14.32
N ARG A 77 -13.87 -12.63 13.61
CA ARG A 77 -13.89 -11.39 12.81
C ARG A 77 -13.67 -10.20 13.73
N GLY A 78 -12.63 -9.42 13.45
CA GLY A 78 -12.25 -8.24 14.25
C GLY A 78 -11.29 -8.55 15.39
N ALA A 79 -10.81 -9.79 15.55
CA ALA A 79 -9.75 -10.09 16.50
C ALA A 79 -8.46 -9.30 16.17
N GLY A 80 -7.95 -8.59 17.16
CA GLY A 80 -6.77 -7.73 17.09
C GLY A 80 -7.12 -6.23 17.08
N ASP A 81 -6.19 -5.42 17.55
CA ASP A 81 -6.31 -3.97 17.58
C ASP A 81 -6.35 -3.42 16.15
N ARG A 82 -7.42 -2.72 15.83
CA ARG A 82 -7.55 -2.00 14.59
C ARG A 82 -7.24 -0.53 14.85
N PRO A 83 -6.15 0.01 14.27
CA PRO A 83 -5.83 1.43 14.45
C PRO A 83 -7.02 2.33 14.08
N GLU A 84 -7.20 3.41 14.81
CA GLU A 84 -8.18 4.43 14.47
C GLU A 84 -7.95 4.97 13.04
N PRO A 85 -9.00 5.38 12.32
CA PRO A 85 -8.85 6.00 11.02
C PRO A 85 -8.03 7.28 11.13
N VAL A 86 -7.01 7.43 10.27
CA VAL A 86 -6.26 8.71 10.15
C VAL A 86 -7.20 9.84 9.72
N VAL A 87 -8.19 9.51 8.89
CA VAL A 87 -9.26 10.43 8.48
C VAL A 87 -10.56 9.91 9.09
N PRO A 88 -11.00 10.49 10.22
CA PRO A 88 -12.23 10.04 10.89
C PRO A 88 -13.49 10.42 10.11
N ASP A 89 -13.50 11.59 9.46
CA ASP A 89 -14.59 12.06 8.61
C ASP A 89 -14.11 12.32 7.18
N VAL A 90 -14.35 11.35 6.30
CA VAL A 90 -14.03 11.50 4.87
C VAL A 90 -14.91 12.54 4.16
N GLY A 91 -16.07 12.88 4.72
CA GLY A 91 -16.96 13.90 4.17
C GLY A 91 -16.38 15.32 4.30
N ALA A 92 -15.47 15.55 5.23
CA ALA A 92 -14.78 16.83 5.40
C ALA A 92 -13.65 17.07 4.37
N LEU A 93 -13.24 16.02 3.64
CA LEU A 93 -12.19 16.14 2.64
C LEU A 93 -12.68 16.83 1.36
N ARG A 94 -11.85 17.70 0.80
CA ARG A 94 -12.06 18.24 -0.55
C ARG A 94 -11.79 17.14 -1.59
N ARG A 95 -12.76 16.88 -2.47
CA ARG A 95 -12.57 15.95 -3.58
C ARG A 95 -11.56 16.53 -4.58
N ALA A 96 -10.41 15.90 -4.70
CA ALA A 96 -9.34 16.30 -5.61
C ALA A 96 -9.47 15.60 -6.97
N ARG A 97 -9.71 14.27 -6.98
CA ARG A 97 -9.78 13.45 -8.20
C ARG A 97 -10.83 12.37 -8.12
N THR A 98 -11.17 11.85 -9.29
CA THR A 98 -11.98 10.63 -9.42
C THR A 98 -11.23 9.64 -10.31
N TYR A 99 -11.20 8.39 -9.89
CA TYR A 99 -10.61 7.28 -10.64
C TYR A 99 -11.70 6.27 -10.96
N GLN A 100 -11.81 5.91 -12.22
CA GLN A 100 -12.61 4.77 -12.64
C GLN A 100 -11.68 3.56 -12.80
N LEU A 101 -11.78 2.61 -11.89
CA LEU A 101 -11.02 1.37 -12.00
C LEU A 101 -11.67 0.47 -13.05
N THR A 102 -10.83 -0.22 -13.82
CA THR A 102 -11.26 -1.26 -14.77
C THR A 102 -10.36 -2.49 -14.62
N PRO A 103 -10.85 -3.69 -15.02
CA PRO A 103 -10.03 -4.88 -15.06
C PRO A 103 -8.72 -4.68 -15.84
N GLU A 104 -8.79 -3.99 -16.97
CA GLU A 104 -7.65 -3.73 -17.87
C GLU A 104 -6.60 -2.86 -17.18
N SER A 105 -7.02 -1.74 -16.56
CA SER A 105 -6.09 -0.82 -15.87
C SER A 105 -5.43 -1.48 -14.67
N THR A 106 -6.18 -2.28 -13.92
CA THR A 106 -5.66 -3.01 -12.76
C THR A 106 -4.68 -4.10 -13.17
N LYS A 107 -4.99 -4.88 -14.22
CA LYS A 107 -4.06 -5.86 -14.80
C LYS A 107 -2.78 -5.23 -15.33
N ALA A 108 -2.89 -4.09 -16.00
CA ALA A 108 -1.73 -3.40 -16.54
C ALA A 108 -0.78 -2.90 -15.44
N TYR A 109 -1.33 -2.51 -14.29
CA TYR A 109 -0.55 -2.06 -13.14
C TYR A 109 0.05 -3.23 -12.35
N SER A 110 -0.74 -4.26 -12.05
CA SER A 110 -0.36 -5.36 -11.14
C SER A 110 0.23 -6.54 -11.92
N ARG A 111 1.51 -6.45 -12.26
CA ARG A 111 2.25 -7.56 -12.92
C ARG A 111 3.14 -8.34 -11.94
N GLU A 112 2.95 -8.18 -10.66
CA GLU A 112 3.83 -8.68 -9.58
C GLU A 112 3.67 -10.18 -9.26
N GLY A 113 2.86 -10.91 -10.04
CA GLY A 113 2.67 -12.35 -9.83
C GLY A 113 1.70 -12.73 -8.71
N ASN A 114 0.97 -11.75 -8.12
CA ASN A 114 -0.10 -12.04 -7.15
C ASN A 114 -1.46 -12.07 -7.86
N ALA A 115 -1.95 -13.26 -8.16
CA ALA A 115 -3.13 -13.51 -8.99
C ALA A 115 -4.43 -12.86 -8.46
N ILE A 116 -4.53 -12.55 -7.16
CA ILE A 116 -5.71 -11.90 -6.57
C ILE A 116 -5.99 -10.50 -7.16
N HIS A 117 -5.00 -9.90 -7.83
CA HIS A 117 -5.12 -8.57 -8.44
C HIS A 117 -5.62 -8.60 -9.88
N TYR A 118 -5.58 -9.76 -10.56
CA TYR A 118 -5.92 -9.83 -11.99
C TYR A 118 -6.66 -11.10 -12.42
N GLU A 119 -6.84 -12.09 -11.53
CA GLU A 119 -7.60 -13.31 -11.81
C GLU A 119 -8.84 -13.40 -10.92
N LEU A 120 -10.02 -13.49 -11.54
CA LEU A 120 -11.27 -13.55 -10.83
C LEU A 120 -11.36 -14.77 -9.91
N GLU A 121 -10.95 -15.93 -10.40
CA GLU A 121 -11.00 -17.18 -9.66
C GLU A 121 -10.09 -17.16 -8.43
N ALA A 122 -8.87 -16.62 -8.57
CA ALA A 122 -7.94 -16.46 -7.47
C ALA A 122 -8.48 -15.50 -6.40
N ALA A 123 -9.09 -14.39 -6.81
CA ALA A 123 -9.72 -13.43 -5.90
C ALA A 123 -10.90 -14.05 -5.14
N GLN A 124 -11.77 -14.80 -5.84
CA GLN A 124 -12.91 -15.49 -5.23
C GLN A 124 -12.46 -16.57 -4.23
N LYS A 125 -11.43 -17.34 -4.57
CA LYS A 125 -10.81 -18.31 -3.65
C LYS A 125 -10.24 -17.65 -2.40
N ALA A 126 -9.73 -16.41 -2.53
CA ALA A 126 -9.26 -15.60 -1.41
C ALA A 126 -10.39 -14.88 -0.63
N GLY A 127 -11.66 -15.07 -1.02
CA GLY A 127 -12.83 -14.52 -0.34
C GLY A 127 -13.26 -13.13 -0.80
N PHE A 128 -12.75 -12.63 -1.93
CA PHE A 128 -13.18 -11.38 -2.56
C PHE A 128 -14.21 -11.64 -3.65
N ARG A 129 -15.18 -10.72 -3.87
CA ARG A 129 -16.16 -10.87 -4.97
C ARG A 129 -15.51 -10.70 -6.36
N ALA A 130 -14.43 -9.95 -6.44
CA ALA A 130 -13.67 -9.63 -7.65
C ALA A 130 -12.23 -9.30 -7.28
N PRO A 131 -11.29 -9.28 -8.25
CA PRO A 131 -9.94 -8.81 -8.02
C PRO A 131 -9.86 -7.44 -7.35
N ILE A 132 -8.88 -7.29 -6.47
CA ILE A 132 -8.61 -6.06 -5.74
C ILE A 132 -7.40 -5.37 -6.33
N ILE A 133 -7.33 -4.05 -6.29
CA ILE A 133 -6.12 -3.35 -6.72
C ILE A 133 -4.95 -3.67 -5.78
N GLY A 134 -3.73 -3.71 -6.33
CA GLY A 134 -2.53 -3.81 -5.52
C GLY A 134 -2.35 -2.59 -4.63
N GLY A 135 -1.80 -2.77 -3.43
CA GLY A 135 -1.52 -1.66 -2.53
C GLY A 135 -0.67 -0.56 -3.17
N GLY A 136 0.29 -0.94 -4.03
CA GLY A 136 1.11 0.00 -4.78
C GLY A 136 0.31 0.92 -5.70
N GLN A 137 -0.78 0.43 -6.32
CA GLN A 137 -1.66 1.26 -7.15
C GLN A 137 -2.36 2.34 -6.33
N GLY A 138 -2.83 2.01 -5.12
CA GLY A 138 -3.41 3.00 -4.20
C GLY A 138 -2.37 4.05 -3.77
N VAL A 139 -1.16 3.61 -3.42
CA VAL A 139 -0.04 4.52 -3.10
C VAL A 139 0.26 5.45 -4.27
N HIS A 140 0.28 4.92 -5.51
CA HIS A 140 0.52 5.73 -6.70
C HIS A 140 -0.52 6.85 -6.88
N PHE A 141 -1.80 6.58 -6.66
CA PHE A 141 -2.85 7.61 -6.74
C PHE A 141 -2.64 8.74 -5.71
N LEU A 142 -2.26 8.37 -4.49
CA LEU A 142 -2.00 9.33 -3.42
C LEU A 142 -0.73 10.16 -3.69
N THR A 143 0.36 9.52 -4.08
CA THR A 143 1.64 10.21 -4.37
C THR A 143 1.57 11.08 -5.61
N ALA A 144 0.80 10.71 -6.62
CA ALA A 144 0.58 11.55 -7.79
C ALA A 144 -0.05 12.90 -7.42
N GLU A 145 -1.04 12.90 -6.51
CA GLU A 145 -1.63 14.15 -6.02
C GLU A 145 -0.63 15.00 -5.23
N ILE A 146 0.19 14.37 -4.36
CA ILE A 146 1.23 15.06 -3.59
C ILE A 146 2.22 15.77 -4.53
N TRP A 147 2.69 15.07 -5.56
CA TRP A 147 3.66 15.64 -6.51
C TRP A 147 3.06 16.76 -7.37
N GLU A 148 1.79 16.68 -7.72
CA GLU A 148 1.12 17.76 -8.45
C GLU A 148 0.95 19.04 -7.61
N GLN A 149 0.91 18.90 -6.27
CA GLN A 149 0.98 20.04 -5.36
C GLN A 149 2.40 20.62 -5.20
N GLY A 150 3.40 20.06 -5.90
CA GLY A 150 4.79 20.52 -5.87
C GLY A 150 5.56 20.13 -4.61
N ILE A 151 5.06 19.20 -3.83
CA ILE A 151 5.71 18.72 -2.60
C ILE A 151 6.87 17.81 -2.98
N ALA A 152 8.10 18.23 -2.66
CA ALA A 152 9.33 17.53 -3.03
C ALA A 152 9.95 16.73 -1.87
N SER A 153 9.58 17.01 -0.63
CA SER A 153 10.03 16.28 0.55
C SER A 153 8.81 15.66 1.24
N LEU A 154 8.86 14.39 1.58
CA LEU A 154 7.71 13.61 1.94
C LEU A 154 8.05 12.62 3.07
N ASP A 155 7.25 12.64 4.14
CA ASP A 155 7.05 11.53 5.07
C ASP A 155 5.57 11.14 5.00
N PHE A 156 5.29 9.98 4.44
CA PHE A 156 3.95 9.62 4.03
C PHE A 156 3.60 8.20 4.47
N SER A 157 2.55 8.06 5.29
CA SER A 157 2.07 6.78 5.78
C SER A 157 0.71 6.44 5.18
N VAL A 158 0.62 5.27 4.55
CA VAL A 158 -0.62 4.74 3.94
C VAL A 158 -1.11 3.53 4.72
N TYR A 159 -2.31 3.62 5.26
CA TYR A 159 -3.01 2.56 5.97
C TYR A 159 -4.03 1.88 5.07
N PHE A 160 -3.84 0.60 4.78
CA PHE A 160 -4.74 -0.19 3.95
C PHE A 160 -5.86 -0.77 4.80
N ARG A 161 -7.03 -0.16 4.76
CA ARG A 161 -8.15 -0.51 5.66
C ARG A 161 -9.20 -1.40 5.03
N ARG A 162 -9.41 -1.27 3.73
CA ARG A 162 -10.40 -2.02 2.96
C ARG A 162 -9.86 -2.38 1.59
N PRO A 163 -10.21 -3.55 1.04
CA PRO A 163 -9.90 -3.87 -0.35
C PRO A 163 -10.66 -2.92 -1.28
N LEU A 164 -9.99 -2.40 -2.28
CA LEU A 164 -10.58 -1.66 -3.40
C LEU A 164 -10.67 -2.61 -4.58
N LEU A 165 -11.87 -2.75 -5.15
CA LEU A 165 -12.12 -3.69 -6.23
C LEU A 165 -11.85 -3.05 -7.58
N TRP A 166 -11.42 -3.83 -8.55
CA TRP A 166 -10.99 -3.39 -9.87
C TRP A 166 -12.08 -2.76 -10.77
N ASP A 167 -13.33 -2.81 -10.35
CA ASP A 167 -14.50 -2.32 -11.06
C ASP A 167 -15.18 -1.14 -10.35
N GLN A 168 -14.52 -0.53 -9.38
CA GLN A 168 -15.07 0.56 -8.58
C GLN A 168 -14.70 1.94 -9.13
N SER A 169 -15.59 2.89 -8.92
CA SER A 169 -15.26 4.31 -8.97
C SER A 169 -14.76 4.75 -7.59
N LEU A 170 -13.62 5.40 -7.58
CA LEU A 170 -13.01 5.95 -6.37
C LEU A 170 -12.89 7.46 -6.51
N TRP A 171 -12.95 8.16 -5.42
CA TRP A 171 -12.56 9.56 -5.37
C TRP A 171 -11.47 9.75 -4.33
N LEU A 172 -10.51 10.59 -4.67
CA LEU A 172 -9.44 10.99 -3.77
C LEU A 172 -9.86 12.27 -3.06
N GLY A 173 -9.93 12.18 -1.74
CA GLY A 173 -10.18 13.30 -0.85
C GLY A 173 -8.89 13.78 -0.22
N VAL A 174 -8.73 15.09 -0.13
CA VAL A 174 -7.55 15.75 0.44
C VAL A 174 -8.01 16.75 1.48
N ASP A 175 -7.36 16.73 2.63
CA ASP A 175 -7.55 17.74 3.65
C ASP A 175 -7.01 19.10 3.16
N PRO A 176 -7.63 20.23 3.54
CA PRO A 176 -7.21 21.56 3.09
C PRO A 176 -5.75 21.91 3.36
N HIS A 177 -5.15 21.32 4.37
CA HIS A 177 -3.76 21.55 4.77
C HIS A 177 -2.78 20.49 4.22
N LEU A 178 -3.26 19.57 3.38
CA LEU A 178 -2.49 18.45 2.79
C LEU A 178 -1.86 17.52 3.84
N GLN A 179 -2.40 17.44 5.04
CA GLN A 179 -1.89 16.59 6.11
C GLN A 179 -2.46 15.19 6.09
N SER A 180 -3.62 15.00 5.43
CA SER A 180 -4.25 13.70 5.29
C SER A 180 -5.03 13.58 3.97
N MET A 181 -5.14 12.34 3.49
CA MET A 181 -5.86 11.99 2.27
C MET A 181 -6.57 10.65 2.44
N ALA A 182 -7.63 10.42 1.66
CA ALA A 182 -8.33 9.14 1.59
C ALA A 182 -8.75 8.79 0.15
N LEU A 183 -8.79 7.50 -0.15
CA LEU A 183 -9.36 6.88 -1.34
C LEU A 183 -10.60 6.06 -0.99
#